data_f5b3c1f3f80b005188c7d6254027b18b
#
_entry.id   f5b3c1f3f80b005188c7d6254027b18b
#
_cell.length_a   1.000
_cell.length_b   1.000
_cell.length_c   1.000
_cell.angle_alpha   90.00
_cell.angle_beta   90.00
_cell.angle_gamma   90.00
#
_symmetry.space_group_name_H-M   'P 1'
#
loop_
_entity.id
_entity.type
_entity.pdbx_description
1 polymer ?
#
loop_
_entity_poly.entity_id
_entity_poly.type
_entity_poly.pdbx_seq_one_letter_code
_entity_poly.pdbx_strand_id
1 'polypeptide(L)'
;MTIKTCAIALLSVAALSATAVARDQIKIVGSSTVYPFTSYVAEEFKSVTGNKTPVVESTGTGGGMKLFCAGDGLDTPDFTNASRPMKAVEFKTCADNGVTDITGMMVGFDGIAFAQSKTNGKVNFTREQMFLALAEEVPSKDGKTLIKNPYKTWNEIDAALPNRKITVYGPPTTSGTRDSFEEMVMEHSSTKFDAYGDKKGKYKAIRQDGVYVPAGENDNLIVXAIRQDGVYVPAGENDNLIVQKLTKDTAAFGIFGYSFLEENQDKINGALIDGIEPTFDTISAAKYPIARSLYMYAKNSHRAQVKGMDEFMKLYVDAKMIGSKGVLKTIGLVPMTDDDLKKVQAAVLAKTKLSEEMVKKNTILP
;
A
#
# COMPACT_ATOMS: atom_id res chain seq x y z
N MET A 1 75.09 -50.00 -8.67
CA MET A 1 74.68 -49.02 -7.67
C MET A 1 73.82 -47.99 -8.37
N THR A 2 72.49 -48.15 -8.36
CA THR A 2 71.52 -47.35 -9.09
C THR A 2 70.73 -46.47 -8.12
N ILE A 3 70.92 -45.18 -8.22
CA ILE A 3 70.22 -44.17 -7.39
C ILE A 3 68.86 -43.90 -8.05
N LYS A 4 67.78 -44.24 -7.32
CA LYS A 4 66.39 -43.92 -7.71
C LYS A 4 66.04 -42.52 -7.21
N THR A 5 65.85 -41.59 -8.11
CA THR A 5 65.39 -40.23 -7.81
C THR A 5 63.87 -40.24 -7.66
N CYS A 6 63.35 -39.96 -6.44
CA CYS A 6 61.90 -39.72 -6.21
C CYS A 6 61.58 -38.26 -6.53
N ALA A 7 60.74 -38.05 -7.54
CA ALA A 7 60.18 -36.74 -7.84
C ALA A 7 58.92 -36.54 -7.00
N ILE A 8 58.92 -35.57 -6.08
CA ILE A 8 57.78 -35.17 -5.29
C ILE A 8 57.02 -34.10 -6.11
N ALA A 9 55.86 -34.45 -6.63
CA ALA A 9 54.96 -33.51 -7.30
C ALA A 9 54.15 -32.72 -6.24
N LEU A 10 54.50 -31.44 -6.08
CA LEU A 10 53.68 -30.51 -5.28
C LEU A 10 52.41 -30.16 -6.07
N LEU A 11 51.26 -30.68 -5.65
CA LEU A 11 49.96 -30.19 -6.13
C LEU A 11 49.66 -28.87 -5.40
N SER A 12 49.79 -27.73 -6.09
CA SER A 12 49.32 -26.43 -5.64
C SER A 12 47.79 -26.38 -5.87
N VAL A 13 47.01 -26.51 -4.81
CA VAL A 13 45.58 -26.25 -4.85
C VAL A 13 45.40 -24.71 -4.92
N ALA A 14 45.16 -24.21 -6.11
CA ALA A 14 44.72 -22.81 -6.27
C ALA A 14 43.29 -22.72 -5.72
N ALA A 15 43.13 -22.16 -4.53
CA ALA A 15 41.81 -21.78 -4.01
C ALA A 15 41.30 -20.65 -4.91
N LEU A 16 40.38 -20.97 -5.82
CA LEU A 16 39.58 -19.95 -6.50
C LEU A 16 38.70 -19.28 -5.44
N SER A 17 39.15 -18.15 -4.94
CA SER A 17 38.29 -17.25 -4.20
C SER A 17 37.26 -16.71 -5.20
N ALA A 18 36.08 -17.34 -5.22
CA ALA A 18 34.95 -16.77 -5.94
C ALA A 18 34.68 -15.40 -5.30
N THR A 19 35.13 -14.34 -5.96
CA THR A 19 34.68 -12.98 -5.61
C THR A 19 33.17 -12.95 -5.83
N ALA A 20 32.42 -12.91 -4.74
CA ALA A 20 31.00 -12.66 -4.83
C ALA A 20 30.83 -11.35 -5.60
N VAL A 21 30.27 -11.41 -6.81
CA VAL A 21 30.02 -10.23 -7.62
C VAL A 21 28.95 -9.43 -6.90
N ALA A 22 29.37 -8.34 -6.28
CA ALA A 22 28.46 -7.44 -5.60
C ALA A 22 27.51 -6.85 -6.63
N ARG A 23 26.21 -7.03 -6.44
CA ARG A 23 25.22 -6.40 -7.30
C ARG A 23 25.17 -4.91 -6.99
N ASP A 24 25.15 -4.08 -8.03
CA ASP A 24 25.22 -2.61 -7.90
C ASP A 24 23.85 -1.92 -8.03
N GLN A 25 22.77 -2.69 -8.06
CA GLN A 25 21.42 -2.14 -8.18
C GLN A 25 20.47 -2.88 -7.24
N ILE A 26 19.77 -2.12 -6.40
CA ILE A 26 18.80 -2.62 -5.43
C ILE A 26 17.52 -3.06 -6.15
N LYS A 27 16.93 -4.18 -5.72
CA LYS A 27 15.66 -4.72 -6.23
C LYS A 27 14.61 -4.71 -5.13
N ILE A 28 13.47 -4.06 -5.40
CA ILE A 28 12.36 -3.88 -4.46
C ILE A 28 11.07 -4.35 -5.15
N VAL A 29 10.28 -5.16 -4.46
CA VAL A 29 8.98 -5.65 -4.97
C VAL A 29 7.90 -5.36 -3.93
N GLY A 30 6.62 -5.52 -4.26
CA GLY A 30 5.57 -5.57 -3.25
C GLY A 30 4.40 -4.63 -3.47
N SER A 31 3.91 -4.08 -2.37
CA SER A 31 2.66 -3.31 -2.28
C SER A 31 2.56 -2.18 -3.31
N SER A 32 1.46 -2.16 -4.06
CA SER A 32 1.08 -1.07 -4.96
C SER A 32 0.85 0.25 -4.19
N THR A 33 0.33 0.15 -2.96
CA THR A 33 0.11 1.33 -2.09
C THR A 33 1.43 1.98 -1.66
N VAL A 34 2.46 1.18 -1.38
CA VAL A 34 3.78 1.69 -0.94
C VAL A 34 4.64 2.08 -2.14
N TYR A 35 4.34 1.54 -3.32
CA TYR A 35 5.10 1.73 -4.55
C TYR A 35 5.42 3.21 -4.86
N PRO A 36 4.44 4.16 -4.86
CA PRO A 36 4.76 5.55 -5.20
C PRO A 36 5.74 6.20 -4.22
N PHE A 37 5.64 5.89 -2.93
CA PHE A 37 6.56 6.41 -1.91
C PHE A 37 7.97 5.85 -2.11
N THR A 38 8.08 4.54 -2.32
CA THR A 38 9.37 3.89 -2.56
C THR A 38 10.01 4.36 -3.87
N SER A 39 9.23 4.57 -4.91
CA SER A 39 9.72 5.08 -6.20
C SER A 39 10.28 6.49 -6.06
N TYR A 40 9.60 7.35 -5.29
CA TYR A 40 10.11 8.69 -5.00
C TYR A 40 11.48 8.61 -4.29
N VAL A 41 11.58 7.78 -3.23
CA VAL A 41 12.86 7.61 -2.50
C VAL A 41 13.94 7.01 -3.40
N ALA A 42 13.58 6.11 -4.32
CA ALA A 42 14.52 5.49 -5.26
C ALA A 42 15.13 6.53 -6.23
N GLU A 43 14.32 7.47 -6.72
CA GLU A 43 14.82 8.57 -7.57
C GLU A 43 15.70 9.53 -6.78
N GLU A 44 15.26 9.90 -5.58
CA GLU A 44 16.05 10.76 -4.69
C GLU A 44 17.37 10.10 -4.30
N PHE A 45 17.38 8.78 -4.06
CA PHE A 45 18.59 8.01 -3.75
C PHE A 45 19.66 8.15 -4.83
N LYS A 46 19.28 8.04 -6.10
CA LYS A 46 20.19 8.26 -7.21
C LYS A 46 20.74 9.69 -7.18
N SER A 47 19.85 10.67 -6.95
CA SER A 47 20.19 12.08 -6.92
C SER A 47 21.23 12.41 -5.86
N VAL A 48 21.06 11.88 -4.63
CA VAL A 48 21.92 12.26 -3.49
C VAL A 48 23.16 11.38 -3.34
N THR A 49 23.18 10.15 -3.88
CA THR A 49 24.30 9.21 -3.69
C THR A 49 25.10 8.95 -4.97
N GLY A 50 24.52 9.19 -6.14
CA GLY A 50 25.10 8.81 -7.42
C GLY A 50 25.05 7.32 -7.71
N ASN A 51 24.46 6.50 -6.84
CA ASN A 51 24.26 5.06 -7.07
C ASN A 51 23.15 4.85 -8.11
N LYS A 52 23.06 3.63 -8.67
CA LYS A 52 21.97 3.28 -9.59
C LYS A 52 20.61 3.39 -8.89
N THR A 53 19.63 3.93 -9.59
CA THR A 53 18.23 3.96 -9.11
C THR A 53 17.78 2.54 -8.77
N PRO A 54 17.27 2.27 -7.56
CA PRO A 54 16.64 0.99 -7.26
C PRO A 54 15.54 0.63 -8.26
N VAL A 55 15.41 -0.63 -8.62
CA VAL A 55 14.28 -1.14 -9.41
C VAL A 55 13.13 -1.41 -8.43
N VAL A 56 11.99 -0.78 -8.65
CA VAL A 56 10.80 -0.94 -7.81
C VAL A 56 9.68 -1.54 -8.66
N GLU A 57 9.13 -2.68 -8.23
CA GLU A 57 8.06 -3.38 -8.96
C GLU A 57 6.81 -3.53 -8.07
N SER A 58 5.67 -3.14 -8.61
CA SER A 58 4.38 -3.29 -7.95
C SER A 58 3.84 -4.70 -8.21
N THR A 59 3.91 -5.57 -7.21
CA THR A 59 3.47 -6.98 -7.30
C THR A 59 2.35 -7.30 -6.30
N GLY A 60 1.89 -6.27 -5.56
CA GLY A 60 1.00 -6.43 -4.41
C GLY A 60 1.76 -7.00 -3.20
N THR A 61 1.27 -6.75 -1.98
CA THR A 61 1.93 -7.20 -0.74
C THR A 61 2.17 -8.72 -0.74
N GLY A 62 1.15 -9.52 -1.08
CA GLY A 62 1.28 -10.98 -1.07
C GLY A 62 2.26 -11.50 -2.12
N GLY A 63 2.22 -10.93 -3.31
CA GLY A 63 3.15 -11.26 -4.41
C GLY A 63 4.59 -10.92 -4.01
N GLY A 64 4.79 -9.73 -3.46
CA GLY A 64 6.11 -9.27 -2.98
C GLY A 64 6.66 -10.18 -1.87
N MET A 65 5.84 -10.52 -0.88
CA MET A 65 6.25 -11.45 0.20
C MET A 65 6.67 -12.81 -0.37
N LYS A 66 5.91 -13.34 -1.34
CA LYS A 66 6.26 -14.62 -1.99
C LYS A 66 7.62 -14.56 -2.70
N LEU A 67 7.87 -13.49 -3.46
CA LEU A 67 9.14 -13.30 -4.17
C LEU A 67 10.30 -13.08 -3.19
N PHE A 68 10.09 -12.26 -2.17
CA PHE A 68 11.09 -11.94 -1.14
C PHE A 68 11.46 -13.20 -0.34
N CYS A 69 10.49 -14.02 0.05
CA CYS A 69 10.70 -15.26 0.82
C CYS A 69 11.07 -16.46 -0.06
N ALA A 70 11.34 -16.29 -1.37
CA ALA A 70 11.68 -17.40 -2.26
C ALA A 70 13.09 -17.95 -2.01
N GLY A 71 13.98 -17.17 -1.37
CA GLY A 71 15.35 -17.56 -1.07
C GLY A 71 16.21 -16.37 -0.67
N ASP A 72 17.43 -16.65 -0.22
CA ASP A 72 18.38 -15.63 0.25
C ASP A 72 19.49 -15.32 -0.79
N GLY A 73 19.31 -15.77 -2.03
CA GLY A 73 20.28 -15.51 -3.11
C GLY A 73 20.08 -14.12 -3.74
N LEU A 74 21.13 -13.56 -4.31
CA LEU A 74 21.11 -12.23 -4.96
C LEU A 74 20.23 -12.17 -6.21
N ASP A 75 19.73 -13.28 -6.70
CA ASP A 75 18.73 -13.34 -7.77
C ASP A 75 17.32 -12.96 -7.27
N THR A 76 17.11 -13.00 -5.94
CA THR A 76 15.85 -12.62 -5.31
C THR A 76 15.83 -11.14 -4.89
N PRO A 77 14.64 -10.56 -4.57
CA PRO A 77 14.58 -9.14 -4.14
C PRO A 77 15.27 -8.88 -2.80
N ASP A 78 15.84 -7.67 -2.67
CA ASP A 78 16.50 -7.20 -1.44
C ASP A 78 15.47 -6.71 -0.43
N PHE A 79 14.39 -6.10 -0.96
CA PHE A 79 13.32 -5.52 -0.14
C PHE A 79 11.96 -5.97 -0.65
N THR A 80 10.99 -5.96 0.27
CA THR A 80 9.57 -6.04 -0.11
C THR A 80 8.77 -4.97 0.62
N ASN A 81 7.97 -4.24 -0.14
CA ASN A 81 6.98 -3.27 0.35
C ASN A 81 5.72 -4.01 0.81
N ALA A 82 5.09 -3.53 1.88
CA ALA A 82 3.87 -4.15 2.39
C ALA A 82 2.91 -3.11 2.97
N SER A 83 1.62 -3.26 2.68
CA SER A 83 0.55 -2.41 3.20
C SER A 83 -0.15 -3.04 4.41
N ARG A 84 0.50 -4.00 5.04
CA ARG A 84 0.13 -4.66 6.30
C ARG A 84 1.36 -5.34 6.90
N PRO A 85 1.33 -5.69 8.19
CA PRO A 85 2.43 -6.48 8.76
C PRO A 85 2.63 -7.82 8.05
N MET A 86 3.86 -8.32 8.08
CA MET A 86 4.19 -9.67 7.61
C MET A 86 3.40 -10.70 8.44
N LYS A 87 2.73 -11.63 7.78
CA LYS A 87 1.97 -12.68 8.46
C LYS A 87 2.91 -13.78 8.99
N ALA A 88 2.50 -14.47 10.05
CA ALA A 88 3.27 -15.58 10.64
C ALA A 88 3.59 -16.67 9.59
N VAL A 89 2.65 -16.97 8.69
CA VAL A 89 2.88 -17.93 7.61
C VAL A 89 3.94 -17.44 6.61
N GLU A 90 3.98 -16.15 6.32
CA GLU A 90 4.97 -15.55 5.43
C GLU A 90 6.36 -15.57 6.09
N PHE A 91 6.44 -15.20 7.37
CA PHE A 91 7.68 -15.26 8.16
C PHE A 91 8.23 -16.69 8.19
N LYS A 92 7.36 -17.68 8.43
CA LYS A 92 7.74 -19.09 8.39
C LYS A 92 8.25 -19.51 7.00
N THR A 93 7.56 -19.10 5.93
CA THR A 93 7.98 -19.39 4.55
C THR A 93 9.38 -18.80 4.27
N CYS A 94 9.62 -17.56 4.71
CA CYS A 94 10.94 -16.95 4.62
C CYS A 94 12.00 -17.83 5.30
N ALA A 95 11.75 -18.23 6.56
CA ALA A 95 12.69 -19.04 7.35
C ALA A 95 12.94 -20.41 6.70
N ASP A 96 11.89 -21.08 6.21
CA ASP A 96 11.99 -22.39 5.54
C ASP A 96 12.87 -22.31 4.27
N ASN A 97 12.90 -21.15 3.62
CA ASN A 97 13.71 -20.91 2.41
C ASN A 97 15.04 -20.20 2.70
N GLY A 98 15.47 -20.15 3.95
CA GLY A 98 16.77 -19.62 4.35
C GLY A 98 16.82 -18.11 4.58
N VAL A 99 15.72 -17.39 4.39
CA VAL A 99 15.63 -15.93 4.65
C VAL A 99 15.29 -15.75 6.14
N THR A 100 16.34 -15.77 6.98
CA THR A 100 16.18 -15.78 8.44
C THR A 100 16.58 -14.47 9.11
N ASP A 101 17.22 -13.55 8.39
CA ASP A 101 17.72 -12.30 8.95
C ASP A 101 17.07 -11.12 8.21
N ILE A 102 15.92 -10.68 8.74
CA ILE A 102 15.08 -9.66 8.14
C ILE A 102 14.99 -8.46 9.09
N THR A 103 15.20 -7.25 8.59
CA THR A 103 14.82 -6.01 9.30
C THR A 103 13.51 -5.48 8.71
N GLY A 104 12.52 -5.23 9.57
CA GLY A 104 11.30 -4.52 9.18
C GLY A 104 11.39 -3.04 9.54
N MET A 105 10.84 -2.19 8.70
CA MET A 105 10.69 -0.75 9.02
C MET A 105 9.29 -0.28 8.64
N MET A 106 8.64 0.42 9.55
CA MET A 106 7.39 1.11 9.26
C MET A 106 7.73 2.40 8.52
N VAL A 107 7.03 2.70 7.44
CA VAL A 107 7.31 3.89 6.62
C VAL A 107 6.26 4.99 6.83
N GLY A 108 5.14 4.66 7.45
CA GLY A 108 4.05 5.59 7.73
C GLY A 108 2.71 4.89 7.66
N PHE A 109 1.67 5.66 7.37
CA PHE A 109 0.30 5.14 7.27
C PHE A 109 -0.33 5.59 5.95
N ASP A 110 -1.31 4.79 5.50
CA ASP A 110 -2.23 5.12 4.44
C ASP A 110 -3.62 5.27 5.07
N GLY A 111 -4.26 6.40 4.89
CA GLY A 111 -5.62 6.66 5.35
C GLY A 111 -6.48 7.05 4.15
N ILE A 112 -7.64 6.41 4.01
CA ILE A 112 -8.57 6.69 2.93
C ILE A 112 -9.68 7.61 3.46
N ALA A 113 -9.81 8.80 2.90
CA ALA A 113 -10.93 9.70 3.22
C ALA A 113 -12.12 9.38 2.33
N PHE A 114 -13.30 9.35 2.93
CA PHE A 114 -14.59 9.43 2.24
C PHE A 114 -15.16 10.80 2.57
N ALA A 115 -15.23 11.69 1.59
CA ALA A 115 -15.45 13.11 1.84
C ALA A 115 -16.51 13.70 0.91
N GLN A 116 -17.03 14.86 1.27
CA GLN A 116 -18.04 15.59 0.50
C GLN A 116 -17.79 17.09 0.61
N SER A 117 -18.55 17.89 -0.15
CA SER A 117 -18.53 19.34 -0.03
C SER A 117 -18.79 19.79 1.42
N LYS A 118 -18.02 20.76 1.88
CA LYS A 118 -18.16 21.35 3.23
C LYS A 118 -19.54 22.01 3.44
N THR A 119 -20.28 22.31 2.38
CA THR A 119 -21.63 22.87 2.47
C THR A 119 -22.63 21.89 3.09
N ASN A 120 -22.30 20.59 3.10
CA ASN A 120 -23.15 19.55 3.69
C ASN A 120 -22.74 19.27 5.14
N GLY A 121 -23.69 18.88 5.97
CA GLY A 121 -23.43 18.39 7.32
C GLY A 121 -22.69 17.05 7.31
N LYS A 122 -21.89 16.78 8.33
CA LYS A 122 -21.14 15.50 8.42
C LYS A 122 -22.09 14.30 8.40
N VAL A 123 -21.69 13.24 7.74
CA VAL A 123 -22.44 11.97 7.65
C VAL A 123 -21.57 10.88 8.27
N ASN A 124 -22.20 9.92 8.92
CA ASN A 124 -21.53 8.72 9.42
C ASN A 124 -21.95 7.53 8.55
N PHE A 125 -20.98 6.83 8.00
CA PHE A 125 -21.18 5.61 7.22
C PHE A 125 -20.58 4.42 7.97
N THR A 126 -21.16 3.26 7.78
CA THR A 126 -20.45 2.01 8.05
C THR A 126 -19.74 1.55 6.76
N ARG A 127 -18.72 0.72 6.90
CA ARG A 127 -18.05 0.12 5.74
C ARG A 127 -19.02 -0.71 4.91
N GLU A 128 -19.97 -1.36 5.56
CA GLU A 128 -21.02 -2.15 4.88
C GLU A 128 -21.93 -1.26 4.02
N GLN A 129 -22.29 -0.08 4.51
CA GLN A 129 -23.11 0.87 3.72
C GLN A 129 -22.35 1.36 2.49
N MET A 130 -21.03 1.64 2.63
CA MET A 130 -20.18 2.00 1.49
C MET A 130 -20.09 0.85 0.47
N PHE A 131 -19.92 -0.36 0.96
CA PHE A 131 -19.91 -1.58 0.12
C PHE A 131 -21.23 -1.73 -0.64
N LEU A 132 -22.37 -1.65 0.05
CA LEU A 132 -23.69 -1.78 -0.56
C LEU A 132 -23.95 -0.68 -1.61
N ALA A 133 -23.38 0.51 -1.42
CA ALA A 133 -23.50 1.59 -2.40
C ALA A 133 -22.72 1.29 -3.68
N LEU A 134 -21.54 0.67 -3.59
CA LEU A 134 -20.55 0.65 -4.67
C LEU A 134 -20.33 -0.73 -5.33
N ALA A 135 -20.67 -1.82 -4.65
CA ALA A 135 -20.50 -3.16 -5.22
C ALA A 135 -21.36 -3.36 -6.46
N GLU A 136 -20.85 -4.07 -7.47
CA GLU A 136 -21.62 -4.40 -8.68
C GLU A 136 -22.82 -5.29 -8.33
N GLU A 137 -22.59 -6.27 -7.46
CA GLU A 137 -23.63 -7.16 -6.95
C GLU A 137 -23.73 -7.01 -5.42
N VAL A 138 -24.93 -7.12 -4.87
CA VAL A 138 -25.20 -7.03 -3.43
C VAL A 138 -26.07 -8.21 -3.00
N PRO A 139 -26.10 -8.55 -1.70
CA PRO A 139 -27.02 -9.58 -1.21
C PRO A 139 -28.47 -9.24 -1.52
N SER A 140 -29.23 -10.23 -1.92
CA SER A 140 -30.69 -10.17 -2.01
C SER A 140 -31.30 -9.90 -0.63
N LYS A 141 -32.55 -9.49 -0.57
CA LYS A 141 -33.26 -9.18 0.70
C LYS A 141 -33.25 -10.34 1.69
N ASP A 142 -33.23 -11.59 1.20
CA ASP A 142 -33.14 -12.77 2.08
C ASP A 142 -31.70 -13.17 2.43
N GLY A 143 -30.71 -12.43 1.90
CA GLY A 143 -29.28 -12.64 2.16
C GLY A 143 -28.64 -13.85 1.48
N LYS A 144 -29.41 -14.61 0.68
CA LYS A 144 -28.95 -15.93 0.17
C LYS A 144 -28.25 -15.88 -1.18
N THR A 145 -28.57 -14.90 -2.00
CA THR A 145 -28.03 -14.80 -3.36
C THR A 145 -27.48 -13.40 -3.61
N LEU A 146 -26.65 -13.28 -4.65
CA LEU A 146 -26.19 -11.98 -5.13
C LEU A 146 -27.11 -11.51 -6.25
N ILE A 147 -27.49 -10.24 -6.20
CA ILE A 147 -28.28 -9.57 -7.23
C ILE A 147 -27.55 -8.33 -7.72
N LYS A 148 -27.80 -7.91 -8.95
CA LYS A 148 -27.28 -6.64 -9.46
C LYS A 148 -27.73 -5.51 -8.52
N ASN A 149 -26.81 -4.62 -8.19
CA ASN A 149 -27.03 -3.57 -7.20
C ASN A 149 -28.24 -2.68 -7.56
N PRO A 150 -29.31 -2.67 -6.74
CA PRO A 150 -30.50 -1.89 -7.06
C PRO A 150 -30.46 -0.45 -6.50
N TYR A 151 -29.57 -0.15 -5.55
CA TYR A 151 -29.57 1.11 -4.81
C TYR A 151 -29.22 2.31 -5.71
N LYS A 152 -30.05 3.34 -5.66
CA LYS A 152 -29.86 4.59 -6.42
C LYS A 152 -29.63 5.79 -5.51
N THR A 153 -30.17 5.75 -4.29
CA THR A 153 -30.00 6.81 -3.29
C THR A 153 -29.47 6.22 -1.99
N TRP A 154 -28.79 7.06 -1.21
CA TRP A 154 -28.16 6.60 0.05
C TRP A 154 -29.21 6.11 1.05
N ASN A 155 -30.35 6.80 1.14
CA ASN A 155 -31.42 6.41 2.08
C ASN A 155 -32.15 5.10 1.69
N GLU A 156 -31.93 4.58 0.48
CA GLU A 156 -32.39 3.21 0.12
C GLU A 156 -31.55 2.14 0.81
N ILE A 157 -30.31 2.46 1.17
CA ILE A 157 -29.42 1.54 1.90
C ILE A 157 -29.76 1.58 3.38
N ASP A 158 -29.93 2.79 3.93
CA ASP A 158 -30.26 3.00 5.33
C ASP A 158 -31.00 4.34 5.45
N ALA A 159 -32.17 4.34 6.05
CA ALA A 159 -33.03 5.52 6.21
C ALA A 159 -32.35 6.68 6.96
N ALA A 160 -31.29 6.41 7.74
CA ALA A 160 -30.52 7.43 8.44
C ALA A 160 -29.54 8.19 7.52
N LEU A 161 -29.27 7.66 6.32
CA LEU A 161 -28.38 8.30 5.36
C LEU A 161 -29.11 9.38 4.56
N PRO A 162 -28.37 10.32 3.95
CA PRO A 162 -29.01 11.42 3.22
C PRO A 162 -29.91 10.95 2.07
N ASN A 163 -31.05 11.59 1.91
CA ASN A 163 -31.94 11.34 0.75
C ASN A 163 -31.39 12.07 -0.48
N ARG A 164 -30.37 11.50 -1.08
CA ARG A 164 -29.76 12.02 -2.32
C ARG A 164 -29.16 10.87 -3.14
N LYS A 165 -29.02 11.11 -4.43
CA LYS A 165 -28.44 10.14 -5.37
C LYS A 165 -27.05 9.71 -4.93
N ILE A 166 -26.76 8.43 -5.08
CA ILE A 166 -25.41 7.91 -4.89
C ILE A 166 -24.56 8.36 -6.11
N THR A 167 -23.58 9.18 -5.86
CA THR A 167 -22.53 9.56 -6.82
C THR A 167 -21.21 9.60 -6.06
N VAL A 168 -20.23 8.86 -6.53
CA VAL A 168 -18.92 8.76 -5.84
C VAL A 168 -17.80 8.93 -6.88
N TYR A 169 -16.99 9.94 -6.70
CA TYR A 169 -15.74 10.13 -7.43
C TYR A 169 -14.64 9.37 -6.70
N GLY A 170 -13.90 8.51 -7.38
CA GLY A 170 -12.89 7.70 -6.74
C GLY A 170 -11.70 7.39 -7.63
N PRO A 171 -10.63 6.85 -7.03
CA PRO A 171 -9.40 6.58 -7.78
C PRO A 171 -9.59 5.46 -8.82
N PRO A 172 -8.80 5.49 -9.91
CA PRO A 172 -8.85 4.45 -10.95
C PRO A 172 -8.27 3.12 -10.46
N THR A 173 -8.45 2.07 -11.24
CA THR A 173 -7.99 0.72 -10.91
C THR A 173 -6.46 0.58 -10.80
N THR A 174 -5.71 1.55 -11.33
CA THR A 174 -4.24 1.58 -11.24
C THR A 174 -3.74 2.18 -9.93
N SER A 175 -4.63 2.81 -9.16
CA SER A 175 -4.28 3.58 -7.95
C SER A 175 -4.08 2.67 -6.72
N GLY A 176 -3.03 2.91 -5.95
CA GLY A 176 -2.83 2.28 -4.64
C GLY A 176 -3.94 2.62 -3.63
N THR A 177 -4.52 3.82 -3.72
CA THR A 177 -5.69 4.23 -2.91
C THR A 177 -6.91 3.37 -3.27
N ARG A 178 -7.08 3.03 -4.56
CA ARG A 178 -8.15 2.12 -5.00
C ARG A 178 -7.94 0.71 -4.41
N ASP A 179 -6.72 0.18 -4.46
CA ASP A 179 -6.39 -1.12 -3.85
C ASP A 179 -6.69 -1.11 -2.35
N SER A 180 -6.33 -0.01 -1.67
CA SER A 180 -6.59 0.17 -0.24
C SER A 180 -8.09 0.14 0.06
N PHE A 181 -8.88 0.88 -0.73
CA PHE A 181 -10.34 0.91 -0.60
C PHE A 181 -10.94 -0.48 -0.82
N GLU A 182 -10.50 -1.18 -1.87
CA GLU A 182 -10.98 -2.54 -2.15
C GLU A 182 -10.70 -3.50 -0.99
N GLU A 183 -9.50 -3.41 -0.40
CA GLU A 183 -9.12 -4.30 0.71
C GLU A 183 -9.85 -3.95 2.01
N MET A 184 -9.86 -2.66 2.38
CA MET A 184 -10.37 -2.23 3.69
C MET A 184 -11.88 -2.06 3.75
N VAL A 185 -12.55 -1.82 2.62
CA VAL A 185 -14.01 -1.64 2.57
C VAL A 185 -14.65 -2.81 1.85
N MET A 186 -14.29 -3.07 0.59
CA MET A 186 -15.02 -4.03 -0.25
C MET A 186 -14.80 -5.47 0.24
N GLU A 187 -13.53 -5.90 0.41
CA GLU A 187 -13.23 -7.25 0.90
C GLU A 187 -13.72 -7.43 2.33
N HIS A 188 -13.39 -6.48 3.22
CA HIS A 188 -13.81 -6.53 4.62
C HIS A 188 -15.33 -6.71 4.76
N SER A 189 -16.11 -5.92 4.02
CA SER A 189 -17.57 -5.95 4.13
C SER A 189 -18.18 -7.18 3.47
N SER A 190 -17.63 -7.62 2.34
CA SER A 190 -18.15 -8.80 1.62
C SER A 190 -18.13 -10.06 2.49
N THR A 191 -17.13 -10.18 3.38
CA THR A 191 -17.02 -11.35 4.28
C THR A 191 -18.15 -11.45 5.29
N LYS A 192 -18.91 -10.37 5.49
CA LYS A 192 -20.05 -10.35 6.42
C LYS A 192 -21.36 -10.86 5.80
N PHE A 193 -21.36 -11.12 4.50
CA PHE A 193 -22.54 -11.53 3.76
C PHE A 193 -22.39 -12.97 3.25
N ASP A 194 -23.22 -13.89 3.76
CA ASP A 194 -23.19 -15.30 3.37
C ASP A 194 -23.33 -15.49 1.85
N ALA A 195 -24.09 -14.62 1.17
CA ALA A 195 -24.26 -14.67 -0.28
C ALA A 195 -22.94 -14.59 -1.07
N TYR A 196 -21.88 -13.97 -0.49
CA TYR A 196 -20.55 -13.94 -1.11
C TYR A 196 -19.79 -15.26 -0.94
N GLY A 197 -19.95 -15.98 0.18
CA GLY A 197 -19.37 -17.30 0.41
C GLY A 197 -17.94 -17.42 -0.07
N ASP A 198 -17.68 -18.44 -0.90
CA ASP A 198 -16.37 -18.71 -1.49
C ASP A 198 -16.08 -17.91 -2.78
N LYS A 199 -16.88 -16.93 -3.11
CA LYS A 199 -16.73 -16.12 -4.33
C LYS A 199 -15.60 -15.08 -4.18
N LYS A 200 -14.40 -15.59 -3.91
CA LYS A 200 -13.19 -14.76 -3.74
C LYS A 200 -12.95 -13.88 -4.97
N GLY A 201 -12.74 -12.62 -4.74
CA GLY A 201 -12.47 -11.63 -5.79
C GLY A 201 -13.70 -10.93 -6.35
N LYS A 202 -14.90 -11.47 -6.19
CA LYS A 202 -16.13 -10.80 -6.66
C LYS A 202 -16.37 -9.45 -5.95
N TYR A 203 -15.90 -9.32 -4.72
CA TYR A 203 -16.00 -8.07 -3.98
C TYR A 203 -15.30 -6.90 -4.68
N LYS A 204 -14.33 -7.17 -5.54
CA LYS A 204 -13.57 -6.13 -6.27
C LYS A 204 -14.39 -5.48 -7.37
N ALA A 205 -15.48 -6.12 -7.80
CA ALA A 205 -16.30 -5.57 -8.87
C ALA A 205 -17.12 -4.38 -8.33
N ILE A 206 -16.66 -3.17 -8.66
CA ILE A 206 -17.38 -1.93 -8.41
C ILE A 206 -18.30 -1.65 -9.60
N ARG A 207 -19.51 -1.19 -9.31
CA ARG A 207 -20.56 -0.98 -10.32
C ARG A 207 -20.14 0.00 -11.40
N GLN A 208 -20.54 -0.29 -12.65
CA GLN A 208 -20.16 0.46 -13.84
C GLN A 208 -21.34 1.28 -14.42
N ASP A 209 -22.37 1.51 -13.64
CA ASP A 209 -23.60 2.18 -14.09
C ASP A 209 -23.58 3.70 -13.86
N GLY A 210 -22.41 4.29 -13.66
CA GLY A 210 -22.22 5.71 -13.46
C GLY A 210 -22.38 6.21 -12.03
N VAL A 211 -22.63 5.32 -11.08
CA VAL A 211 -22.67 5.66 -9.64
C VAL A 211 -21.24 5.90 -9.12
N TYR A 212 -20.32 5.03 -9.48
CA TYR A 212 -18.89 5.24 -9.21
C TYR A 212 -18.24 5.83 -10.44
N VAL A 213 -17.58 6.96 -10.27
CA VAL A 213 -16.91 7.68 -11.36
C VAL A 213 -15.40 7.68 -11.09
N PRO A 214 -14.63 6.90 -11.85
CA PRO A 214 -13.17 6.92 -11.68
C PRO A 214 -12.61 8.31 -11.96
N ALA A 215 -11.76 8.78 -11.09
CA ALA A 215 -11.06 10.04 -11.26
C ALA A 215 -9.61 9.73 -11.65
N GLY A 216 -9.34 9.78 -12.93
CA GLY A 216 -8.00 9.89 -13.43
C GLY A 216 -7.18 8.67 -13.81
N GLU A 217 -7.10 8.47 -15.09
CA GLU A 217 -5.96 7.86 -15.76
C GLU A 217 -5.65 8.72 -16.98
N ASN A 218 -4.48 8.51 -17.55
CA ASN A 218 -3.99 9.25 -18.71
C ASN A 218 -5.03 9.27 -19.85
N ASP A 219 -5.51 10.44 -20.20
CA ASP A 219 -6.62 10.68 -21.14
C ASP A 219 -6.48 9.94 -22.48
N ASN A 220 -5.25 9.63 -22.90
CA ASN A 220 -4.98 9.02 -24.21
C ASN A 220 -5.19 7.49 -24.25
N LEU A 221 -5.21 6.81 -23.09
CA LEU A 221 -5.38 5.35 -23.03
C LEU A 221 -6.83 4.91 -22.79
N ILE A 222 -7.68 5.84 -22.36
CA ILE A 222 -9.02 5.51 -21.89
C ILE A 222 -10.07 5.70 -22.99
N VAL A 223 -9.73 6.43 -24.05
CA VAL A 223 -10.65 6.76 -25.17
C VAL A 223 -11.25 5.54 -25.87
N UNK A 224 -10.73 4.65 -25.66
CA UNK A 224 -11.18 3.46 -26.27
C UNK A 224 -12.18 2.63 -25.53
N ALA A 225 -12.17 2.85 -24.40
CA ALA A 225 -13.07 1.98 -23.61
C ALA A 225 -14.24 2.76 -22.98
N ILE A 226 -14.38 4.04 -23.22
CA ILE A 226 -15.32 4.94 -22.54
C ILE A 226 -16.62 5.10 -23.31
N ARG A 227 -17.73 5.03 -22.59
CA ARG A 227 -19.04 5.48 -23.05
C ARG A 227 -18.95 6.96 -23.49
N GLN A 228 -19.44 7.24 -24.69
CA GLN A 228 -19.43 8.60 -25.27
C GLN A 228 -20.63 9.46 -24.85
N ASP A 229 -21.32 9.08 -23.78
CA ASP A 229 -22.52 9.80 -23.31
C ASP A 229 -22.20 10.88 -22.24
N GLY A 230 -20.92 11.22 -22.06
CA GLY A 230 -20.48 12.31 -21.17
C GLY A 230 -20.54 12.00 -19.67
N VAL A 231 -20.84 10.77 -19.29
CA VAL A 231 -20.92 10.37 -17.88
C VAL A 231 -19.54 10.16 -17.25
N TYR A 232 -18.52 9.94 -18.09
CA TYR A 232 -17.14 9.73 -17.63
C TYR A 232 -16.26 10.91 -18.04
N VAL A 233 -15.63 11.56 -17.05
CA VAL A 233 -14.62 12.59 -17.29
C VAL A 233 -13.31 12.11 -16.66
N PRO A 234 -12.32 11.71 -17.46
CA PRO A 234 -11.03 11.31 -16.94
C PRO A 234 -10.34 12.47 -16.22
N ALA A 235 -9.82 12.22 -15.07
CA ALA A 235 -9.05 13.21 -14.31
C ALA A 235 -7.87 12.48 -13.65
N GLY A 236 -6.66 12.74 -14.08
CA GLY A 236 -5.42 12.03 -13.72
C GLY A 236 -5.27 11.53 -12.25
N GLU A 237 -4.23 10.80 -11.92
CA GLU A 237 -3.98 10.26 -10.55
C GLU A 237 -3.82 11.36 -9.48
N ASN A 238 -4.39 12.51 -9.71
CA ASN A 238 -4.29 13.68 -8.83
C ASN A 238 -5.60 13.82 -8.04
N ASP A 239 -5.58 13.42 -6.80
CA ASP A 239 -6.74 13.49 -5.89
C ASP A 239 -7.30 14.92 -5.76
N ASN A 240 -6.52 15.96 -6.06
CA ASN A 240 -7.01 17.34 -6.13
C ASN A 240 -8.16 17.51 -7.13
N LEU A 241 -8.21 16.68 -8.17
CA LEU A 241 -9.31 16.71 -9.14
C LEU A 241 -10.62 16.21 -8.52
N ILE A 242 -10.53 15.23 -7.61
CA ILE A 242 -11.71 14.77 -6.84
C ILE A 242 -12.19 15.92 -5.95
N VAL A 243 -11.28 16.61 -5.26
CA VAL A 243 -11.62 17.78 -4.43
C VAL A 243 -12.35 18.86 -5.26
N GLN A 244 -11.82 19.18 -6.45
CA GLN A 244 -12.45 20.15 -7.36
C GLN A 244 -13.86 19.70 -7.80
N LYS A 245 -14.04 18.40 -8.06
CA LYS A 245 -15.36 17.87 -8.43
C LYS A 245 -16.36 18.04 -7.27
N LEU A 246 -15.93 17.76 -6.03
CA LEU A 246 -16.78 17.89 -4.84
C LEU A 246 -17.20 19.34 -4.56
N THR A 247 -16.43 20.33 -4.99
CA THR A 247 -16.84 21.75 -4.86
C THR A 247 -17.90 22.15 -5.89
N LYS A 248 -17.95 21.43 -7.01
CA LYS A 248 -18.94 21.68 -8.08
C LYS A 248 -20.18 20.81 -7.92
N ASP A 249 -19.99 19.52 -7.67
CA ASP A 249 -21.05 18.54 -7.42
C ASP A 249 -21.17 18.30 -5.92
N THR A 250 -21.87 19.22 -5.26
CA THR A 250 -22.00 19.19 -3.80
C THR A 250 -22.83 18.00 -3.30
N ALA A 251 -23.57 17.30 -4.19
CA ALA A 251 -24.34 16.11 -3.79
C ALA A 251 -23.47 14.84 -3.73
N ALA A 252 -22.29 14.85 -4.35
CA ALA A 252 -21.42 13.67 -4.47
C ALA A 252 -20.53 13.47 -3.25
N PHE A 253 -19.99 12.25 -3.14
CA PHE A 253 -18.88 11.91 -2.26
C PHE A 253 -17.62 11.62 -3.08
N GLY A 254 -16.47 11.70 -2.44
CA GLY A 254 -15.18 11.37 -3.05
C GLY A 254 -14.37 10.42 -2.18
N ILE A 255 -13.59 9.54 -2.82
CA ILE A 255 -12.64 8.61 -2.19
C ILE A 255 -11.24 9.04 -2.61
N PHE A 256 -10.36 9.33 -1.65
CA PHE A 256 -8.97 9.75 -1.92
C PHE A 256 -8.15 9.64 -0.63
N GLY A 257 -6.84 9.86 -0.74
CA GLY A 257 -5.91 9.82 0.40
C GLY A 257 -6.20 10.92 1.44
N TYR A 258 -6.08 10.57 2.70
CA TYR A 258 -6.36 11.49 3.84
C TYR A 258 -5.59 12.81 3.73
N SER A 259 -4.36 12.80 3.24
CA SER A 259 -3.56 14.03 3.09
C SER A 259 -4.30 15.13 2.31
N PHE A 260 -5.06 14.72 1.26
CA PHE A 260 -5.83 15.66 0.45
C PHE A 260 -7.05 16.21 1.21
N LEU A 261 -7.63 15.42 2.11
CA LEU A 261 -8.67 15.93 3.02
C LEU A 261 -8.07 16.97 3.96
N GLU A 262 -6.91 16.64 4.57
CA GLU A 262 -6.22 17.52 5.50
C GLU A 262 -5.87 18.88 4.88
N GLU A 263 -5.42 18.88 3.62
CA GLU A 263 -5.04 20.08 2.89
C GLU A 263 -6.22 20.94 2.42
N ASN A 264 -7.44 20.37 2.35
CA ASN A 264 -8.60 21.02 1.75
C ASN A 264 -9.80 21.13 2.71
N GLN A 265 -9.56 21.19 4.02
CA GLN A 265 -10.61 21.29 5.04
C GLN A 265 -11.42 22.60 4.94
N ASP A 266 -10.96 23.57 4.17
CA ASP A 266 -11.71 24.79 3.84
C ASP A 266 -12.85 24.52 2.84
N LYS A 267 -12.74 23.49 1.99
CA LYS A 267 -13.67 23.19 0.89
C LYS A 267 -14.50 21.91 1.10
N ILE A 268 -13.93 20.92 1.77
CA ILE A 268 -14.52 19.59 1.94
C ILE A 268 -14.49 19.14 3.40
N ASN A 269 -15.36 18.20 3.75
CA ASN A 269 -15.33 17.53 5.05
C ASN A 269 -15.33 16.00 4.88
N GLY A 270 -14.62 15.32 5.77
CA GLY A 270 -14.60 13.87 5.83
C GLY A 270 -15.84 13.33 6.51
N ALA A 271 -16.41 12.28 5.95
CA ALA A 271 -17.45 11.49 6.62
C ALA A 271 -16.82 10.69 7.76
N LEU A 272 -17.58 10.44 8.81
CA LEU A 272 -17.19 9.47 9.84
C LEU A 272 -17.37 8.07 9.24
N ILE A 273 -16.47 7.14 9.60
CA ILE A 273 -16.60 5.73 9.24
C ILE A 273 -16.66 4.93 10.55
N ASP A 274 -17.74 4.19 10.72
CA ASP A 274 -18.03 3.46 11.96
C ASP A 274 -17.96 4.38 13.20
N GLY A 275 -18.39 5.65 13.05
CA GLY A 275 -18.41 6.65 14.09
C GLY A 275 -17.07 7.38 14.33
N ILE A 276 -16.01 7.06 13.56
CA ILE A 276 -14.67 7.63 13.76
C ILE A 276 -14.32 8.59 12.63
N GLU A 277 -13.89 9.79 13.00
CA GLU A 277 -13.51 10.84 12.06
C GLU A 277 -12.11 10.58 11.49
N PRO A 278 -11.87 10.81 10.16
CA PRO A 278 -10.53 10.75 9.60
C PRO A 278 -9.71 11.98 10.05
N THR A 279 -8.83 11.74 11.01
CA THR A 279 -7.88 12.75 11.52
C THR A 279 -6.50 12.11 11.60
N PHE A 280 -5.46 12.94 11.63
CA PHE A 280 -4.09 12.45 11.84
C PHE A 280 -4.04 11.53 13.07
N ASP A 281 -4.63 11.96 14.19
CA ASP A 281 -4.59 11.21 15.45
C ASP A 281 -5.30 9.85 15.36
N THR A 282 -6.45 9.78 14.68
CA THR A 282 -7.19 8.53 14.57
C THR A 282 -6.53 7.56 13.59
N ILE A 283 -5.86 8.07 12.56
CA ILE A 283 -5.12 7.27 11.56
C ILE A 283 -3.82 6.75 12.17
N SER A 284 -3.00 7.63 12.76
CA SER A 284 -1.71 7.23 13.33
C SER A 284 -1.86 6.32 14.55
N ALA A 285 -3.01 6.39 15.25
CA ALA A 285 -3.34 5.48 16.35
C ALA A 285 -4.03 4.19 15.87
N ALA A 286 -4.15 3.98 14.55
CA ALA A 286 -4.82 2.82 13.93
C ALA A 286 -6.28 2.64 14.42
N LYS A 287 -6.97 3.73 14.76
CA LYS A 287 -8.37 3.73 15.20
C LYS A 287 -9.34 3.92 14.03
N TYR A 288 -8.95 4.71 13.03
CA TYR A 288 -9.80 5.00 11.87
C TYR A 288 -9.93 3.73 11.02
N PRO A 289 -11.15 3.27 10.71
CA PRO A 289 -11.35 1.91 10.16
C PRO A 289 -10.80 1.69 8.75
N ILE A 290 -10.63 2.76 7.96
CA ILE A 290 -10.07 2.64 6.61
C ILE A 290 -8.69 3.31 6.55
N ALA A 291 -7.84 2.90 7.51
CA ALA A 291 -6.42 3.27 7.57
C ALA A 291 -5.57 2.02 7.88
N ARG A 292 -4.33 2.06 7.46
CA ARG A 292 -3.38 0.95 7.67
C ARG A 292 -1.94 1.42 7.71
N SER A 293 -1.11 0.69 8.45
CA SER A 293 0.33 0.96 8.52
C SER A 293 1.03 0.40 7.27
N LEU A 294 2.05 1.11 6.83
CA LEU A 294 2.85 0.77 5.65
C LEU A 294 4.25 0.35 6.10
N TYR A 295 4.81 -0.65 5.43
CA TYR A 295 6.07 -1.29 5.82
C TYR A 295 6.98 -1.55 4.63
N MET A 296 8.26 -1.68 4.95
CA MET A 296 9.26 -2.29 4.07
C MET A 296 10.08 -3.29 4.89
N TYR A 297 10.39 -4.44 4.28
CA TYR A 297 11.21 -5.49 4.88
C TYR A 297 12.48 -5.66 4.05
N ALA A 298 13.63 -5.80 4.71
CA ALA A 298 14.96 -5.90 4.09
C ALA A 298 15.65 -7.19 4.50
N LYS A 299 16.34 -7.85 3.56
CA LYS A 299 17.27 -8.95 3.87
C LYS A 299 18.59 -8.39 4.35
N ASN A 300 18.97 -8.64 5.59
CA ASN A 300 20.24 -8.16 6.14
C ASN A 300 21.44 -8.84 5.46
N SER A 301 21.31 -10.10 5.04
CA SER A 301 22.32 -10.85 4.28
C SER A 301 22.78 -10.14 3.00
N HIS A 302 21.88 -9.40 2.34
CA HIS A 302 22.15 -8.67 1.11
C HIS A 302 22.91 -7.35 1.36
N ARG A 303 22.83 -6.78 2.58
CA ARG A 303 23.36 -5.43 2.87
C ARG A 303 24.86 -5.27 2.62
N ALA A 304 25.64 -6.35 2.77
CA ALA A 304 27.08 -6.33 2.46
C ALA A 304 27.39 -6.64 0.99
N GLN A 305 26.42 -7.15 0.23
CA GLN A 305 26.61 -7.68 -1.11
C GLN A 305 25.93 -6.82 -2.19
N VAL A 306 24.96 -5.99 -1.82
CA VAL A 306 24.24 -5.10 -2.74
C VAL A 306 24.58 -3.66 -2.37
N LYS A 307 25.22 -2.98 -3.34
CA LYS A 307 25.73 -1.63 -3.13
C LYS A 307 24.61 -0.65 -2.78
N GLY A 308 24.80 0.09 -1.70
CA GLY A 308 23.94 1.20 -1.34
C GLY A 308 22.71 0.84 -0.50
N MET A 309 22.52 -0.42 -0.10
CA MET A 309 21.33 -0.82 0.70
C MET A 309 21.23 -0.07 2.03
N ASP A 310 22.33 0.08 2.76
CA ASP A 310 22.35 0.81 4.03
C ASP A 310 22.01 2.29 3.84
N GLU A 311 22.56 2.89 2.78
CA GLU A 311 22.31 4.29 2.42
C GLU A 311 20.85 4.48 2.02
N PHE A 312 20.28 3.54 1.26
CA PHE A 312 18.87 3.58 0.85
C PHE A 312 17.93 3.51 2.06
N MET A 313 18.20 2.57 2.99
CA MET A 313 17.40 2.45 4.21
C MET A 313 17.47 3.71 5.07
N LYS A 314 18.69 4.28 5.24
CA LYS A 314 18.89 5.53 6.00
C LYS A 314 18.15 6.70 5.35
N LEU A 315 18.23 6.82 4.02
CA LEU A 315 17.51 7.85 3.29
C LEU A 315 15.99 7.69 3.47
N TYR A 316 15.49 6.46 3.32
CA TYR A 316 14.04 6.20 3.43
C TYR A 316 13.50 6.65 4.79
N VAL A 317 14.21 6.29 5.89
CA VAL A 317 13.74 6.63 7.24
C VAL A 317 14.19 8.02 7.72
N ASP A 318 14.78 8.84 6.84
CA ASP A 318 15.13 10.22 7.19
C ASP A 318 13.86 11.04 7.44
N ALA A 319 13.91 11.93 8.44
CA ALA A 319 12.77 12.80 8.77
C ALA A 319 12.34 13.72 7.60
N LYS A 320 13.28 14.03 6.68
CA LYS A 320 12.96 14.78 5.45
C LYS A 320 12.14 13.97 4.46
N MET A 321 12.16 12.63 4.57
CA MET A 321 11.36 11.74 3.71
C MET A 321 10.01 11.43 4.37
N ILE A 322 10.03 10.77 5.55
CA ILE A 322 8.83 10.21 6.18
C ILE A 322 8.42 10.88 7.50
N GLY A 323 9.11 11.94 7.92
CA GLY A 323 8.77 12.67 9.16
C GLY A 323 7.53 13.54 9.02
N SER A 324 7.13 14.19 10.12
CA SER A 324 5.92 15.03 10.19
C SER A 324 5.92 16.18 9.16
N LYS A 325 7.11 16.61 8.70
CA LYS A 325 7.29 17.59 7.61
C LYS A 325 8.01 16.98 6.41
N GLY A 326 8.01 15.67 6.31
CA GLY A 326 8.70 14.93 5.24
C GLY A 326 8.03 15.10 3.89
N VAL A 327 8.83 15.01 2.83
CA VAL A 327 8.35 15.25 1.46
C VAL A 327 7.29 14.24 1.02
N LEU A 328 7.34 12.98 1.53
CA LEU A 328 6.36 11.95 1.14
C LEU A 328 4.93 12.29 1.60
N LYS A 329 4.78 13.18 2.59
CA LYS A 329 3.46 13.71 2.97
C LYS A 329 2.78 14.40 1.76
N THR A 330 3.54 15.08 0.92
CA THR A 330 2.99 15.81 -0.25
C THR A 330 2.41 14.87 -1.33
N ILE A 331 2.74 13.58 -1.24
CA ILE A 331 2.21 12.56 -2.17
C ILE A 331 1.34 11.52 -1.44
N GLY A 332 0.84 11.88 -0.25
CA GLY A 332 -0.22 11.13 0.42
C GLY A 332 0.17 10.29 1.62
N LEU A 333 1.46 10.21 1.97
CA LEU A 333 1.87 9.45 3.16
C LEU A 333 1.37 10.16 4.42
N VAL A 334 0.72 9.43 5.32
CA VAL A 334 0.43 9.95 6.67
C VAL A 334 1.63 9.59 7.54
N PRO A 335 2.37 10.59 8.06
CA PRO A 335 3.58 10.32 8.85
C PRO A 335 3.26 9.61 10.16
N MET A 336 4.22 8.90 10.70
CA MET A 336 4.18 8.41 12.07
C MET A 336 4.55 9.54 13.04
N THR A 337 4.35 9.31 14.33
CA THR A 337 4.80 10.27 15.36
C THR A 337 6.33 10.40 15.32
N ASP A 338 6.87 11.54 15.75
CA ASP A 338 8.33 11.75 15.78
C ASP A 338 9.03 10.74 16.70
N ASP A 339 8.36 10.27 17.76
CA ASP A 339 8.92 9.26 18.66
C ASP A 339 8.97 7.87 18.01
N ASP A 340 7.95 7.49 17.24
CA ASP A 340 7.98 6.23 16.51
C ASP A 340 9.00 6.28 15.37
N LEU A 341 9.15 7.43 14.71
CA LEU A 341 10.19 7.60 13.70
C LEU A 341 11.59 7.37 14.29
N LYS A 342 11.88 7.92 15.48
CA LYS A 342 13.16 7.69 16.18
C LYS A 342 13.38 6.18 16.45
N LYS A 343 12.33 5.46 16.88
CA LYS A 343 12.42 4.00 17.10
C LYS A 343 12.73 3.26 15.81
N VAL A 344 12.04 3.62 14.72
CA VAL A 344 12.28 3.02 13.38
C VAL A 344 13.72 3.29 12.93
N GLN A 345 14.18 4.54 13.06
CA GLN A 345 15.57 4.90 12.70
C GLN A 345 16.58 4.09 13.50
N ALA A 346 16.37 3.96 14.82
CA ALA A 346 17.24 3.17 15.69
C ALA A 346 17.26 1.69 15.27
N ALA A 347 16.08 1.11 14.96
CA ALA A 347 15.96 -0.28 14.54
C ALA A 347 16.70 -0.53 13.20
N VAL A 348 16.57 0.39 12.25
CA VAL A 348 17.27 0.30 10.94
C VAL A 348 18.78 0.38 11.11
N LEU A 349 19.27 1.33 11.95
CA LEU A 349 20.71 1.50 12.22
C LEU A 349 21.29 0.28 12.95
N ALA A 350 20.56 -0.26 13.91
CA ALA A 350 20.97 -1.45 14.69
C ALA A 350 20.80 -2.76 13.90
N LYS A 351 20.21 -2.72 12.72
CA LYS A 351 19.84 -3.92 11.92
C LYS A 351 18.96 -4.88 12.75
N THR A 352 18.01 -4.30 13.49
CA THR A 352 17.14 -5.07 14.40
C THR A 352 16.43 -6.17 13.64
N LYS A 353 16.67 -7.40 14.06
CA LYS A 353 16.13 -8.59 13.42
C LYS A 353 14.66 -8.79 13.82
N LEU A 354 13.81 -8.95 12.81
CA LEU A 354 12.40 -9.30 13.02
C LEU A 354 12.30 -10.66 13.71
N SER A 355 11.55 -10.73 14.78
CA SER A 355 11.34 -11.98 15.53
C SER A 355 9.93 -12.53 15.34
N GLU A 356 9.76 -13.82 15.59
CA GLU A 356 8.44 -14.46 15.54
C GLU A 356 7.44 -13.78 16.50
N GLU A 357 7.92 -13.34 17.66
CA GLU A 357 7.10 -12.63 18.65
C GLU A 357 6.60 -11.29 18.10
N MET A 358 7.48 -10.52 17.44
CA MET A 358 7.11 -9.25 16.80
C MET A 358 6.04 -9.48 15.72
N VAL A 359 6.23 -10.52 14.91
CA VAL A 359 5.27 -10.88 13.85
C VAL A 359 3.90 -11.26 14.45
N LYS A 360 3.89 -12.07 15.51
CA LYS A 360 2.65 -12.47 16.22
C LYS A 360 1.91 -11.26 16.84
N LYS A 361 2.65 -10.26 17.29
CA LYS A 361 2.11 -9.04 17.88
C LYS A 361 1.78 -7.97 16.82
N ASN A 362 2.01 -8.27 15.54
CA ASN A 362 1.87 -7.31 14.44
C ASN A 362 2.69 -6.04 14.65
N THR A 363 3.87 -6.16 15.24
CA THR A 363 4.80 -5.05 15.43
C THR A 363 6.14 -5.35 14.72
N ILE A 364 6.84 -4.30 14.32
CA ILE A 364 8.21 -4.39 13.81
C ILE A 364 9.20 -3.70 14.74
N LEU A 365 8.69 -3.12 15.81
CA LEU A 365 9.49 -2.44 16.83
C LEU A 365 9.53 -3.30 18.09
N PRO A 366 10.69 -3.46 18.70
CA PRO A 366 10.84 -4.27 19.90
C PRO A 366 10.08 -3.71 21.11
#